data_75d9f427f4d1ef5b59ea84af0642754d
#
_entry.id   75d9f427f4d1ef5b59ea84af0642754d
#
_cell.length_a   1.000
_cell.length_b   1.000
_cell.length_c   1.000
_cell.angle_alpha   90.00
_cell.angle_beta   90.00
_cell.angle_gamma   90.00
#
_symmetry.space_group_name_H-M   'P 1'
#
loop_
_entity.id
_entity.type
_entity.pdbx_description
1 polymer ?
#
loop_
_entity_poly.entity_id
_entity_poly.type
_entity_poly.pdbx_seq_one_letter_code
_entity_poly.pdbx_strand_id
1 'polypeptide(L)' 'MFMEERQQEIAEAIARSGKILIAEIVEKYHISDESARRDLRMLEQKGLCKRTHGGAIRLGQINMIP' A
#
# COMPACT_ATOMS: atom_id res chain seq x y z
N MET A 1 11.48 -4.88 12.23
CA MET A 1 11.30 -3.76 11.29
C MET A 1 10.34 -2.75 11.84
N PHE A 2 10.69 -1.48 11.79
CA PHE A 2 9.80 -0.47 12.31
C PHE A 2 8.66 -0.20 11.34
N MET A 3 7.55 0.28 11.86
CA MET A 3 6.37 0.54 11.04
C MET A 3 6.66 1.50 9.92
N GLU A 4 7.47 2.53 10.17
CA GLU A 4 7.77 3.49 9.13
C GLU A 4 8.57 2.90 8.00
N GLU A 5 9.50 2.00 8.31
CA GLU A 5 10.25 1.34 7.26
C GLU A 5 9.35 0.43 6.45
N ARG A 6 8.45 -0.25 7.12
CA ARG A 6 7.52 -1.14 6.43
C ARG A 6 6.62 -0.34 5.49
N GLN A 7 6.10 0.78 5.98
CA GLN A 7 5.22 1.60 5.16
C GLN A 7 5.97 2.16 3.95
N GLN A 8 7.23 2.51 4.13
CA GLN A 8 8.00 3.00 3.01
C GLN A 8 8.23 1.91 1.97
N GLU A 9 8.51 0.70 2.39
CA GLU A 9 8.68 -0.41 1.46
C GLU A 9 7.39 -0.70 0.71
N ILE A 10 6.26 -0.62 1.41
CA ILE A 10 4.96 -0.84 0.78
C ILE A 10 4.71 0.25 -0.26
N ALA A 11 5.00 1.50 0.06
CA ALA A 11 4.81 2.59 -0.87
C ALA A 11 5.67 2.41 -2.11
N GLU A 12 6.90 1.96 -1.93
CA GLU A 12 7.79 1.71 -3.05
C GLU A 12 7.29 0.57 -3.92
N ALA A 13 6.74 -0.45 -3.30
CA ALA A 13 6.19 -1.59 -4.06
C ALA A 13 4.99 -1.15 -4.88
N ILE A 14 4.14 -0.29 -4.32
CA ILE A 14 3.00 0.22 -5.04
C ILE A 14 3.47 1.08 -6.23
N ALA A 15 4.46 1.91 -5.99
CA ALA A 15 4.98 2.78 -7.04
C ALA A 15 5.59 1.96 -8.18
N ARG A 16 6.25 0.86 -7.84
CA ARG A 16 6.91 0.07 -8.83
C ARG A 16 5.97 -0.85 -9.58
N SER A 17 5.05 -1.52 -8.87
CA SER A 17 4.17 -2.49 -9.47
C SER A 17 2.80 -1.97 -9.84
N GLY A 18 2.42 -0.84 -9.29
CA GLY A 18 1.10 -0.25 -9.55
C GLY A 18 0.04 -0.66 -8.54
N LYS A 19 0.23 -1.74 -7.81
CA LYS A 19 -0.74 -2.15 -6.81
C LYS A 19 -0.11 -3.10 -5.82
N ILE A 20 -0.80 -3.33 -4.72
CA ILE A 20 -0.36 -4.30 -3.73
C ILE A 20 -1.60 -4.86 -3.07
N LEU A 21 -1.57 -6.13 -2.68
CA LEU A 21 -2.68 -6.77 -1.99
C LEU A 21 -2.38 -6.86 -0.51
N ILE A 22 -3.44 -6.75 0.31
CA ILE A 22 -3.29 -6.91 1.75
C ILE A 22 -2.70 -8.27 2.08
N ALA A 23 -3.10 -9.32 1.38
CA ALA A 23 -2.57 -10.65 1.63
C ALA A 23 -1.06 -10.70 1.42
N GLU A 24 -0.54 -9.95 0.46
CA GLU A 24 0.89 -9.92 0.22
C GLU A 24 1.62 -9.24 1.37
N ILE A 25 1.04 -8.19 1.93
CA ILE A 25 1.65 -7.49 3.05
C ILE A 25 1.67 -8.39 4.28
N VAL A 26 0.54 -9.03 4.54
CA VAL A 26 0.42 -9.92 5.70
C VAL A 26 1.46 -11.03 5.62
N GLU A 27 1.60 -11.61 4.45
CA GLU A 27 2.53 -12.72 4.31
C GLU A 27 3.98 -12.25 4.37
N LYS A 28 4.30 -11.15 3.74
CA LYS A 28 5.69 -10.71 3.69
C LYS A 28 6.18 -10.21 5.03
N TYR A 29 5.35 -9.48 5.75
CA TYR A 29 5.79 -8.86 6.99
C TYR A 29 5.30 -9.57 8.24
N HIS A 30 4.54 -10.62 8.10
CA HIS A 30 4.02 -11.40 9.23
C HIS A 30 3.23 -10.51 10.20
N ILE A 31 2.39 -9.67 9.69
CA ILE A 31 1.54 -8.81 10.51
C ILE A 31 0.08 -9.17 10.26
N SER A 32 -0.80 -8.66 11.07
CA SER A 32 -2.22 -8.97 10.95
C SER A 32 -2.83 -8.20 9.79
N ASP A 33 -4.02 -8.64 9.37
CA ASP A 33 -4.78 -7.97 8.34
C ASP A 33 -5.03 -6.55 8.77
N GLU A 34 -5.39 -6.34 10.03
CA GLU A 34 -5.69 -5.02 10.49
C GLU A 34 -4.47 -4.12 10.45
N SER A 35 -3.30 -4.62 10.79
CA SER A 35 -2.10 -3.82 10.71
C SER A 35 -1.80 -3.44 9.26
N ALA A 36 -1.99 -4.37 8.34
CA ALA A 36 -1.77 -4.10 6.93
C ALA A 36 -2.75 -3.02 6.43
N ARG A 37 -4.01 -3.11 6.85
CA ARG A 37 -5.00 -2.12 6.46
C ARG A 37 -4.67 -0.76 7.03
N ARG A 38 -4.16 -0.73 8.25
CA ARG A 38 -3.76 0.53 8.87
C ARG A 38 -2.61 1.16 8.11
N ASP A 39 -1.62 0.36 7.70
CA ASP A 39 -0.50 0.87 6.93
C ASP A 39 -0.98 1.51 5.63
N LEU A 40 -1.89 0.84 4.94
CA LEU A 40 -2.41 1.37 3.68
C LEU A 40 -3.25 2.62 3.90
N ARG A 41 -3.99 2.67 5.02
CA ARG A 41 -4.78 3.85 5.33
C ARG A 41 -3.86 5.05 5.56
N MET A 42 -2.74 4.83 6.27
CA MET A 42 -1.81 5.91 6.51
C MET A 42 -1.13 6.36 5.23
N LEU A 43 -0.80 5.43 4.36
CA LEU A 43 -0.20 5.79 3.08
C LEU A 43 -1.19 6.57 2.20
N GLU A 44 -2.46 6.21 2.28
CA GLU A 44 -3.46 6.93 1.53
C GLU A 44 -3.61 8.36 2.05
N GLN A 45 -3.53 8.53 3.36
CA GLN A 45 -3.60 9.86 3.94
C GLN A 45 -2.41 10.72 3.51
N LYS A 46 -1.29 10.10 3.24
CA LYS A 46 -0.12 10.83 2.77
C LYS A 46 -0.16 11.06 1.26
N GLY A 47 -1.18 10.60 0.60
CA GLY A 47 -1.30 10.80 -0.84
C GLY A 47 -0.45 9.86 -1.67
N LEU A 48 -0.02 8.73 -1.10
CA LEU A 48 0.87 7.83 -1.80
C LEU A 48 0.17 6.67 -2.49
N CYS A 49 -1.08 6.44 -2.20
CA CYS A 49 -1.85 5.37 -2.83
C CYS A 49 -3.33 5.60 -2.65
N LYS A 50 -4.15 4.79 -3.31
CA LYS A 50 -5.58 4.79 -3.13
C LYS A 50 -5.96 3.38 -2.73
N ARG A 51 -6.67 3.21 -1.62
CA ARG A 51 -7.05 1.90 -1.15
C ARG A 51 -8.16 1.32 -2.02
N THR A 52 -8.11 0.01 -2.22
CA THR A 52 -9.13 -0.72 -2.93
C THR A 52 -9.66 -1.80 -1.99
N HIS A 53 -10.61 -2.59 -2.47
CA HIS A 53 -11.23 -3.59 -1.62
C HIS A 53 -10.22 -4.56 -1.04
N GLY A 54 -9.27 -5.02 -1.74
CA GLY A 54 -8.31 -6.00 -1.24
C GLY A 54 -6.89 -5.50 -1.12
N GLY A 55 -6.65 -4.20 -1.23
CA GLY A 55 -5.29 -3.68 -1.17
C GLY A 55 -5.23 -2.21 -1.51
N ALA A 56 -4.32 -1.83 -2.39
CA ALA A 56 -4.16 -0.43 -2.79
C ALA A 56 -3.54 -0.36 -4.18
N ILE A 57 -3.78 0.75 -4.84
CA ILE A 57 -3.22 1.00 -6.17
C ILE A 57 -2.50 2.34 -6.17
N ARG A 58 -1.65 2.50 -7.17
CA ARG A 58 -0.88 3.72 -7.33
C ARG A 58 -1.80 4.82 -7.84
N LEU A 59 -1.63 6.03 -7.28
CA LEU A 59 -2.52 7.10 -7.63
C LEU A 59 -2.42 7.51 -9.08
N GLY A 60 -1.28 7.55 -9.61
CA GLY A 60 -1.13 8.00 -10.97
C GLY A 60 -1.77 7.17 -12.04
N GLN A 61 -2.17 5.96 -11.68
CA GLN A 61 -2.71 5.13 -12.66
C GLN A 61 -4.01 5.55 -13.18
N ILE A 62 -4.76 6.37 -12.51
CA ILE A 62 -6.02 6.72 -13.02
C ILE A 62 -5.98 7.98 -13.69
N ASN A 63 -4.89 8.62 -13.84
CA ASN A 63 -4.81 9.83 -14.51
C ASN A 63 -4.34 9.76 -15.81
N MET A 64 -4.57 8.83 -16.53
CA MET A 64 -4.05 8.75 -17.75
C MET A 64 -4.74 9.40 -18.73
N ILE A 65 -5.59 10.21 -18.54
CA ILE A 65 -6.33 10.80 -19.48
C ILE A 65 -5.64 11.82 -20.10
N PRO A 66 -5.47 11.89 -21.25
CA PRO A 66 -4.82 12.96 -21.97
C PRO A 66 -5.67 14.17 -22.04
#